data_d601850aca6fc7eafc382f7b46865f52
#
_entry.id   d601850aca6fc7eafc382f7b46865f52
#
_cell.length_a   1.000
_cell.length_b   1.000
_cell.length_c   1.000
_cell.angle_alpha   90.00
_cell.angle_beta   90.00
_cell.angle_gamma   90.00
#
_symmetry.space_group_name_H-M   'P 1'
#
loop_
_entity.id
_entity.type
_entity.pdbx_description
1 polymer ?
#
loop_
_entity_poly.entity_id
_entity_poly.type
_entity_poly.pdbx_seq_one_letter_code
_entity_poly.pdbx_strand_id
1 'polypeptide(L)'
;LGHMAFAGLGAYTAAVLMVDAKINFWIALAAATLGAGAAGAAIGLICLRFRSHFFMIVTLAFGLMLHSVMNNWDEVTRGAAGFSGIPRPAPLAIGGESWSFGPLPHFYLLALTAAVLVFALQRLVVRSDFGRTLDAIRQDERLAMARGVNALLYKTAVFALGSAIAGFGGVLQVSFLRVAAPATFNLAESINNLLIVIVGGAGSLAGPALGSLLFIGLPEYLD
;
A
#
# COMPACT_ATOMS: atom_id res chain seq x y z
N LEU A 1 2.75 10.92 2.60
CA LEU A 1 3.56 10.55 3.78
C LEU A 1 2.95 9.40 4.60
N GLY A 2 1.64 9.18 4.57
CA GLY A 2 0.99 8.11 5.34
C GLY A 2 0.92 6.74 4.67
N HIS A 3 1.56 6.51 3.54
CA HIS A 3 1.42 5.26 2.77
C HIS A 3 1.94 4.03 3.52
N MET A 4 3.05 4.17 4.26
CA MET A 4 3.59 3.06 5.06
C MET A 4 2.67 2.66 6.22
N ALA A 5 1.85 3.59 6.73
CA ALA A 5 0.81 3.26 7.70
C ALA A 5 -0.23 2.27 7.14
N PHE A 6 -0.68 2.50 5.91
CA PHE A 6 -1.63 1.57 5.25
C PHE A 6 -0.96 0.26 4.84
N ALA A 7 0.32 0.30 4.42
CA ALA A 7 1.10 -0.91 4.20
C ALA A 7 1.23 -1.73 5.49
N GLY A 8 1.55 -1.07 6.61
CA GLY A 8 1.59 -1.67 7.93
C GLY A 8 0.23 -2.23 8.36
N LEU A 9 -0.85 -1.47 8.17
CA LEU A 9 -2.21 -1.94 8.48
C LEU A 9 -2.53 -3.24 7.71
N GLY A 10 -2.26 -3.27 6.41
CA GLY A 10 -2.43 -4.47 5.59
C GLY A 10 -1.56 -5.63 6.06
N ALA A 11 -0.28 -5.37 6.33
CA ALA A 11 0.69 -6.34 6.80
C ALA A 11 0.27 -6.99 8.13
N TYR A 12 -0.08 -6.17 9.13
CA TYR A 12 -0.51 -6.66 10.44
C TYR A 12 -1.86 -7.37 10.39
N THR A 13 -2.83 -6.85 9.62
CA THR A 13 -4.11 -7.54 9.40
C THR A 13 -3.88 -8.93 8.80
N ALA A 14 -3.03 -9.04 7.79
CA ALA A 14 -2.70 -10.33 7.20
C ALA A 14 -1.93 -11.24 8.18
N ALA A 15 -0.99 -10.69 8.95
CA ALA A 15 -0.24 -11.46 9.95
C ALA A 15 -1.17 -12.07 11.01
N VAL A 16 -2.08 -11.28 11.58
CA VAL A 16 -3.10 -11.78 12.53
C VAL A 16 -3.97 -12.86 11.89
N LEU A 17 -4.48 -12.64 10.69
CA LEU A 17 -5.33 -13.61 10.01
C LEU A 17 -4.60 -14.91 9.67
N MET A 18 -3.32 -14.85 9.27
CA MET A 18 -2.56 -16.04 8.89
C MET A 18 -1.96 -16.78 10.08
N VAL A 19 -1.47 -16.07 11.11
CA VAL A 19 -0.76 -16.69 12.24
C VAL A 19 -1.74 -17.11 13.33
N ASP A 20 -2.65 -16.22 13.74
CA ASP A 20 -3.55 -16.46 14.86
C ASP A 20 -4.84 -17.17 14.41
N ALA A 21 -5.49 -16.68 13.34
CA ALA A 21 -6.71 -17.30 12.81
C ALA A 21 -6.45 -18.43 11.81
N LYS A 22 -5.19 -18.71 11.43
CA LYS A 22 -4.77 -19.75 10.47
C LYS A 22 -5.53 -19.72 9.14
N ILE A 23 -5.93 -18.53 8.71
CA ILE A 23 -6.64 -18.31 7.46
C ILE A 23 -5.64 -18.42 6.28
N ASN A 24 -6.14 -18.93 5.15
CA ASN A 24 -5.36 -19.05 3.92
C ASN A 24 -4.82 -17.68 3.47
N PHE A 25 -3.58 -17.66 2.98
CA PHE A 25 -2.90 -16.45 2.48
C PHE A 25 -3.76 -15.61 1.52
N TRP A 26 -4.43 -16.24 0.56
CA TRP A 26 -5.21 -15.52 -0.47
C TRP A 26 -6.42 -14.79 0.11
N ILE A 27 -7.08 -15.39 1.11
CA ILE A 27 -8.19 -14.77 1.83
C ILE A 27 -7.65 -13.63 2.71
N ALA A 28 -6.55 -13.87 3.43
CA ALA A 28 -5.90 -12.85 4.24
C ALA A 28 -5.43 -11.66 3.40
N LEU A 29 -4.86 -11.91 2.21
CA LEU A 29 -4.45 -10.87 1.25
C LEU A 29 -5.65 -10.01 0.82
N ALA A 30 -6.76 -10.65 0.43
CA ALA A 30 -7.97 -9.92 0.02
C ALA A 30 -8.55 -9.10 1.17
N ALA A 31 -8.69 -9.70 2.36
CA ALA A 31 -9.24 -9.05 3.55
C ALA A 31 -8.37 -7.87 4.00
N ALA A 32 -7.04 -8.04 4.04
CA ALA A 32 -6.10 -7.00 4.41
C ALA A 32 -6.07 -5.84 3.39
N THR A 33 -6.12 -6.15 2.10
CA THR A 33 -6.20 -5.16 1.02
C THR A 33 -7.48 -4.32 1.11
N LEU A 34 -8.64 -4.98 1.26
CA LEU A 34 -9.93 -4.32 1.41
C LEU A 34 -10.01 -3.53 2.72
N GLY A 35 -9.48 -4.07 3.82
CA GLY A 35 -9.40 -3.40 5.12
C GLY A 35 -8.57 -2.12 5.06
N ALA A 36 -7.39 -2.17 4.43
CA ALA A 36 -6.56 -0.99 4.21
C ALA A 36 -7.25 0.06 3.32
N GLY A 37 -7.96 -0.39 2.28
CA GLY A 37 -8.76 0.49 1.42
C GLY A 37 -9.93 1.14 2.17
N ALA A 38 -10.66 0.38 3.00
CA ALA A 38 -11.76 0.90 3.81
C ALA A 38 -11.27 1.91 4.86
N ALA A 39 -10.15 1.62 5.54
CA ALA A 39 -9.50 2.57 6.43
C ALA A 39 -9.06 3.83 5.69
N GLY A 40 -8.48 3.67 4.48
CA GLY A 40 -8.15 4.79 3.61
C GLY A 40 -9.36 5.63 3.22
N ALA A 41 -10.50 5.00 2.89
CA ALA A 41 -11.75 5.70 2.61
C ALA A 41 -12.23 6.50 3.82
N ALA A 42 -12.26 5.88 5.00
CA ALA A 42 -12.70 6.53 6.24
C ALA A 42 -11.83 7.75 6.57
N ILE A 43 -10.51 7.59 6.52
CA ILE A 43 -9.55 8.68 6.78
C ILE A 43 -9.65 9.74 5.69
N GLY A 44 -9.75 9.32 4.41
CA GLY A 44 -9.91 10.23 3.28
C GLY A 44 -11.13 11.12 3.44
N LEU A 45 -12.29 10.59 3.83
CA LEU A 45 -13.51 11.37 4.08
C LEU A 45 -13.32 12.44 5.15
N ILE A 46 -12.50 12.18 6.15
CA ILE A 46 -12.21 13.14 7.22
C ILE A 46 -11.15 14.14 6.78
N CYS A 47 -10.01 13.64 6.30
CA CYS A 47 -8.80 14.45 6.08
C CYS A 47 -8.85 15.29 4.79
N LEU A 48 -9.52 14.81 3.73
CA LEU A 48 -9.59 15.52 2.45
C LEU A 48 -10.55 16.73 2.45
N ARG A 49 -11.26 16.95 3.56
CA ARG A 49 -12.02 18.20 3.80
C ARG A 49 -11.10 19.38 4.14
N PHE A 50 -9.88 19.08 4.61
CA PHE A 50 -8.91 20.12 4.96
C PHE A 50 -8.13 20.59 3.73
N ARG A 51 -7.60 21.82 3.80
CA ARG A 51 -6.73 22.37 2.76
C ARG A 51 -5.39 21.63 2.70
N SER A 52 -4.74 21.66 1.54
CA SER A 52 -3.57 20.87 1.15
C SER A 52 -2.49 20.72 2.24
N HIS A 53 -2.09 21.78 2.93
CA HIS A 53 -1.05 21.74 3.98
C HIS A 53 -1.50 20.98 5.22
N PHE A 54 -2.75 21.16 5.65
CA PHE A 54 -3.30 20.40 6.79
C PHE A 54 -3.44 18.92 6.48
N PHE A 55 -3.75 18.55 5.24
CA PHE A 55 -3.82 17.15 4.83
C PHE A 55 -2.48 16.43 5.02
N MET A 56 -1.35 17.08 4.69
CA MET A 56 -0.02 16.49 4.91
C MET A 56 0.26 16.24 6.39
N ILE A 57 -0.06 17.21 7.26
CA ILE A 57 0.14 17.09 8.70
C ILE A 57 -0.74 15.99 9.29
N VAL A 58 -2.01 15.92 8.90
CA VAL A 58 -2.96 14.92 9.41
C VAL A 58 -2.58 13.50 8.97
N THR A 59 -2.16 13.32 7.72
CA THR A 59 -1.71 12.00 7.24
C THR A 59 -0.41 11.55 7.89
N LEU A 60 0.48 12.49 8.20
CA LEU A 60 1.70 12.22 8.95
C LEU A 60 1.37 11.82 10.40
N ALA A 61 0.52 12.59 11.09
CA ALA A 61 0.07 12.29 12.44
C ALA A 61 -0.63 10.92 12.52
N PHE A 62 -1.47 10.60 11.53
CA PHE A 62 -2.08 9.29 11.42
C PHE A 62 -1.03 8.18 11.27
N GLY A 63 0.00 8.39 10.43
CA GLY A 63 1.10 7.44 10.27
C GLY A 63 1.83 7.16 11.59
N LEU A 64 2.15 8.23 12.34
CA LEU A 64 2.79 8.11 13.66
C LEU A 64 1.88 7.43 14.69
N MET A 65 0.59 7.77 14.69
CA MET A 65 -0.39 7.14 15.57
C MET A 65 -0.49 5.64 15.30
N LEU A 66 -0.61 5.24 14.03
CA LEU A 66 -0.70 3.84 13.67
C LEU A 66 0.59 3.07 14.01
N HIS A 67 1.76 3.67 13.76
CA HIS A 67 3.03 3.11 14.20
C HIS A 67 3.09 2.92 15.72
N SER A 68 2.61 3.91 16.50
CA SER A 68 2.52 3.81 17.95
C SER A 68 1.56 2.69 18.40
N VAL A 69 0.42 2.55 17.74
CA VAL A 69 -0.53 1.44 17.99
C VAL A 69 0.15 0.10 17.72
N MET A 70 0.83 -0.05 16.58
CA MET A 70 1.56 -1.28 16.25
C MET A 70 2.64 -1.64 17.27
N ASN A 71 3.28 -0.62 17.85
CA ASN A 71 4.38 -0.81 18.79
C ASN A 71 3.94 -1.06 20.24
N ASN A 72 2.73 -0.64 20.63
CA ASN A 72 2.28 -0.66 22.02
C ASN A 72 1.07 -1.56 22.29
N TRP A 73 0.43 -2.11 21.27
CA TRP A 73 -0.74 -2.97 21.45
C TRP A 73 -0.32 -4.45 21.48
N ASP A 74 0.29 -4.88 22.59
CA ASP A 74 0.89 -6.21 22.73
C ASP A 74 -0.08 -7.36 22.44
N GLU A 75 -1.35 -7.24 22.85
CA GLU A 75 -2.36 -8.29 22.68
C GLU A 75 -2.68 -8.61 21.21
N VAL A 76 -2.63 -7.62 20.31
CA VAL A 76 -3.04 -7.77 18.91
C VAL A 76 -1.86 -7.75 17.97
N THR A 77 -0.89 -6.85 18.20
CA THR A 77 0.25 -6.64 17.29
C THR A 77 1.53 -7.30 17.78
N ARG A 78 1.51 -7.87 18.99
CA ARG A 78 2.70 -8.38 19.70
C ARG A 78 3.74 -7.29 19.96
N GLY A 79 3.32 -6.03 19.96
CA GLY A 79 4.12 -4.87 20.31
C GLY A 79 5.39 -4.73 19.45
N ALA A 80 6.48 -4.28 20.08
CA ALA A 80 7.77 -4.06 19.41
C ALA A 80 8.37 -5.34 18.77
N ALA A 81 8.05 -6.53 19.31
CA ALA A 81 8.52 -7.80 18.77
C ALA A 81 7.86 -8.17 17.43
N GLY A 82 6.61 -7.76 17.24
CA GLY A 82 5.81 -8.06 16.06
C GLY A 82 5.53 -9.55 15.84
N PHE A 83 5.15 -9.90 14.63
CA PHE A 83 4.89 -11.29 14.23
C PHE A 83 6.12 -11.89 13.55
N SER A 84 6.47 -13.11 13.94
CA SER A 84 7.49 -13.94 13.28
C SER A 84 6.86 -15.23 12.75
N GLY A 85 7.51 -15.85 11.75
CA GLY A 85 7.04 -17.10 11.19
C GLY A 85 5.80 -16.98 10.30
N ILE A 86 5.56 -15.82 9.70
CA ILE A 86 4.46 -15.60 8.76
C ILE A 86 4.58 -16.61 7.61
N PRO A 87 3.51 -17.36 7.31
CA PRO A 87 3.54 -18.36 6.25
C PRO A 87 3.71 -17.70 4.88
N ARG A 88 4.42 -18.38 3.98
CA ARG A 88 4.47 -18.01 2.57
C ARG A 88 3.13 -18.26 1.88
N PRO A 89 2.90 -17.63 0.71
CA PRO A 89 1.67 -17.86 -0.04
C PRO A 89 1.39 -19.35 -0.23
N ALA A 90 0.12 -19.74 0.02
CA ALA A 90 -0.32 -21.10 -0.21
C ALA A 90 -0.15 -21.49 -1.68
N PRO A 91 0.25 -22.74 -1.97
CA PRO A 91 0.43 -23.20 -3.34
C PRO A 91 -0.88 -23.07 -4.13
N LEU A 92 -0.78 -22.61 -5.36
CA LEU A 92 -1.90 -22.57 -6.30
C LEU A 92 -1.86 -23.81 -7.18
N ALA A 93 -2.97 -24.55 -7.21
CA ALA A 93 -3.16 -25.63 -8.17
C ALA A 93 -3.60 -25.01 -9.51
N ILE A 94 -2.68 -24.92 -10.46
CA ILE A 94 -2.95 -24.45 -11.81
C ILE A 94 -2.67 -25.61 -12.78
N GLY A 95 -3.71 -26.06 -13.49
CA GLY A 95 -3.56 -27.08 -14.53
C GLY A 95 -3.11 -28.47 -14.05
N GLY A 96 -3.34 -28.82 -12.76
CA GLY A 96 -2.96 -30.11 -12.19
C GLY A 96 -1.56 -30.13 -11.54
N GLU A 97 -0.77 -29.06 -11.67
CA GLU A 97 0.48 -28.86 -10.96
C GLU A 97 0.29 -27.92 -9.76
N SER A 98 0.91 -28.26 -8.63
CA SER A 98 0.92 -27.42 -7.43
C SER A 98 2.13 -26.47 -7.47
N TRP A 99 1.90 -25.22 -7.83
CA TRP A 99 2.92 -24.18 -7.81
C TRP A 99 3.13 -23.67 -6.38
N SER A 100 4.25 -24.08 -5.78
CA SER A 100 4.65 -23.63 -4.45
C SER A 100 5.46 -22.34 -4.55
N PHE A 101 5.11 -21.33 -3.74
CA PHE A 101 5.84 -20.06 -3.62
C PHE A 101 6.95 -20.10 -2.54
N GLY A 102 7.35 -21.31 -2.13
CA GLY A 102 8.46 -21.54 -1.21
C GLY A 102 9.84 -21.11 -1.74
N PRO A 103 10.23 -21.47 -2.99
CA PRO A 103 11.47 -21.02 -3.59
C PRO A 103 11.47 -19.53 -3.92
N LEU A 104 12.64 -18.86 -3.77
CA LEU A 104 12.80 -17.43 -4.09
C LEU A 104 12.37 -17.08 -5.52
N PRO A 105 12.73 -17.84 -6.58
CA PRO A 105 12.32 -17.52 -7.94
C PRO A 105 10.80 -17.48 -8.14
N HIS A 106 10.07 -18.40 -7.48
CA HIS A 106 8.60 -18.42 -7.59
C HIS A 106 7.95 -17.25 -6.86
N PHE A 107 8.49 -16.86 -5.71
CA PHE A 107 8.03 -15.66 -5.01
C PHE A 107 8.32 -14.39 -5.83
N TYR A 108 9.49 -14.32 -6.47
CA TYR A 108 9.82 -13.21 -7.37
C TYR A 108 8.82 -13.09 -8.53
N LEU A 109 8.44 -14.21 -9.16
CA LEU A 109 7.41 -14.21 -10.21
C LEU A 109 6.05 -13.75 -9.67
N LEU A 110 5.68 -14.14 -8.46
CA LEU A 110 4.46 -13.65 -7.81
C LEU A 110 4.52 -12.14 -7.60
N ALA A 111 5.61 -11.62 -7.07
CA ALA A 111 5.78 -10.18 -6.84
C ALA A 111 5.79 -9.40 -8.16
N LEU A 112 6.44 -9.92 -9.19
CA LEU A 112 6.48 -9.31 -10.52
C LEU A 112 5.09 -9.28 -11.16
N THR A 113 4.35 -10.38 -11.11
CA THR A 113 2.97 -10.44 -11.63
C THR A 113 2.05 -9.49 -10.86
N ALA A 114 2.18 -9.43 -9.54
CA ALA A 114 1.46 -8.47 -8.70
C ALA A 114 1.78 -7.01 -9.09
N ALA A 115 3.05 -6.68 -9.29
CA ALA A 115 3.47 -5.34 -9.72
C ALA A 115 2.89 -4.97 -11.10
N VAL A 116 2.93 -5.91 -12.06
CA VAL A 116 2.34 -5.71 -13.40
C VAL A 116 0.83 -5.51 -13.32
N LEU A 117 0.13 -6.29 -12.49
CA LEU A 117 -1.33 -6.15 -12.29
C LEU A 117 -1.68 -4.81 -11.65
N VAL A 118 -0.94 -4.38 -10.63
CA VAL A 118 -1.12 -3.07 -9.99
C VAL A 118 -0.86 -1.94 -11.00
N PHE A 119 0.21 -2.05 -11.81
CA PHE A 119 0.50 -1.07 -12.85
C PHE A 119 -0.60 -1.02 -13.92
N ALA A 120 -1.10 -2.17 -14.36
CA ALA A 120 -2.21 -2.26 -15.30
C ALA A 120 -3.50 -1.64 -14.71
N LEU A 121 -3.81 -1.93 -13.44
CA LEU A 121 -4.94 -1.33 -12.74
C LEU A 121 -4.82 0.19 -12.68
N GLN A 122 -3.65 0.71 -12.28
CA GLN A 122 -3.40 2.16 -12.25
C GLN A 122 -3.57 2.80 -13.64
N ARG A 123 -3.05 2.14 -14.69
CA ARG A 123 -3.20 2.62 -16.07
C ARG A 123 -4.65 2.66 -16.51
N LEU A 124 -5.45 1.64 -16.17
CA LEU A 124 -6.89 1.61 -16.43
C LEU A 124 -7.62 2.74 -15.71
N VAL A 125 -7.33 2.94 -14.43
CA VAL A 125 -7.93 4.01 -13.62
C VAL A 125 -7.58 5.39 -14.21
N VAL A 126 -6.32 5.66 -14.52
CA VAL A 126 -5.88 6.96 -15.07
C VAL A 126 -6.52 7.25 -16.44
N ARG A 127 -6.72 6.22 -17.29
CA ARG A 127 -7.33 6.38 -18.61
C ARG A 127 -8.85 6.39 -18.62
N SER A 128 -9.49 6.05 -17.51
CA SER A 128 -10.95 6.04 -17.38
C SER A 128 -11.54 7.45 -17.23
N ASP A 129 -12.87 7.55 -17.30
CA ASP A 129 -13.59 8.80 -17.00
C ASP A 129 -13.34 9.28 -15.57
N PHE A 130 -13.14 8.34 -14.65
CA PHE A 130 -12.74 8.63 -13.28
C PHE A 130 -11.39 9.36 -13.22
N GLY A 131 -10.39 8.87 -13.95
CA GLY A 131 -9.06 9.50 -14.02
C GLY A 131 -9.10 10.88 -14.68
N ARG A 132 -9.89 11.05 -15.76
CA ARG A 132 -10.10 12.35 -16.41
C ARG A 132 -10.76 13.37 -15.46
N THR A 133 -11.70 12.92 -14.66
CA THR A 133 -12.34 13.77 -13.66
C THR A 133 -11.38 14.20 -12.56
N LEU A 134 -10.50 13.28 -12.10
CA LEU A 134 -9.43 13.61 -11.16
C LEU A 134 -8.43 14.63 -11.72
N ASP A 135 -8.11 14.52 -13.00
CA ASP A 135 -7.25 15.51 -13.68
C ASP A 135 -7.92 16.89 -13.75
N ALA A 136 -9.21 16.95 -14.02
CA ALA A 136 -9.99 18.20 -13.98
C ALA A 136 -9.99 18.81 -12.56
N ILE A 137 -10.19 18.00 -11.52
CA ILE A 137 -10.13 18.45 -10.12
C ILE A 137 -8.71 18.96 -9.78
N ARG A 138 -7.66 18.33 -10.29
CA ARG A 138 -6.27 18.74 -10.06
C ARG A 138 -5.97 20.09 -10.69
N GLN A 139 -6.54 20.38 -11.87
CA GLN A 139 -6.33 21.65 -12.59
C GLN A 139 -7.09 22.80 -11.91
N ASP A 140 -8.38 22.64 -11.66
CA ASP A 140 -9.18 23.59 -10.93
C ASP A 140 -10.36 22.88 -10.22
N GLU A 141 -10.21 22.71 -8.91
CA GLU A 141 -11.21 22.07 -8.06
C GLU A 141 -12.54 22.84 -8.03
N ARG A 142 -12.47 24.20 -8.01
CA ARG A 142 -13.66 25.04 -7.93
C ARG A 142 -14.47 24.97 -9.22
N LEU A 143 -13.78 24.98 -10.35
CA LEU A 143 -14.43 24.84 -11.64
C LEU A 143 -15.07 23.47 -11.83
N ALA A 144 -14.39 22.40 -11.39
CA ALA A 144 -14.94 21.04 -11.41
C ALA A 144 -16.22 20.94 -10.56
N MET A 145 -16.21 21.52 -9.35
CA MET A 145 -17.39 21.55 -8.46
C MET A 145 -18.54 22.38 -9.07
N ALA A 146 -18.25 23.50 -9.72
CA ALA A 146 -19.26 24.30 -10.40
C ALA A 146 -19.96 23.53 -11.54
N ARG A 147 -19.32 22.52 -12.10
CA ARG A 147 -19.89 21.59 -13.09
C ARG A 147 -20.59 20.37 -12.48
N GLY A 148 -20.80 20.36 -11.16
CA GLY A 148 -21.52 19.29 -10.45
C GLY A 148 -20.65 18.11 -10.01
N VAL A 149 -19.31 18.19 -10.14
CA VAL A 149 -18.41 17.12 -9.71
C VAL A 149 -18.24 17.17 -8.19
N ASN A 150 -18.48 16.05 -7.50
CA ASN A 150 -18.19 15.93 -6.08
C ASN A 150 -16.70 15.62 -5.85
N ALA A 151 -15.87 16.66 -5.76
CA ALA A 151 -14.43 16.52 -5.61
C ALA A 151 -14.01 15.69 -4.38
N LEU A 152 -14.75 15.77 -3.27
CA LEU A 152 -14.45 15.00 -2.07
C LEU A 152 -14.58 13.49 -2.31
N LEU A 153 -15.63 13.04 -2.98
CA LEU A 153 -15.83 11.62 -3.27
C LEU A 153 -14.73 11.08 -4.20
N TYR A 154 -14.39 11.81 -5.25
CA TYR A 154 -13.34 11.41 -6.19
C TYR A 154 -11.96 11.33 -5.50
N LYS A 155 -11.61 12.31 -4.69
CA LYS A 155 -10.38 12.31 -3.91
C LYS A 155 -10.35 11.17 -2.89
N THR A 156 -11.47 10.92 -2.20
CA THR A 156 -11.57 9.82 -1.24
C THR A 156 -11.44 8.46 -1.93
N ALA A 157 -12.07 8.27 -3.07
CA ALA A 157 -12.00 7.02 -3.82
C ALA A 157 -10.56 6.71 -4.29
N VAL A 158 -9.84 7.71 -4.84
CA VAL A 158 -8.44 7.50 -5.25
C VAL A 158 -7.52 7.29 -4.05
N PHE A 159 -7.78 7.96 -2.92
CA PHE A 159 -7.03 7.75 -1.69
C PHE A 159 -7.25 6.34 -1.12
N ALA A 160 -8.49 5.86 -1.11
CA ALA A 160 -8.85 4.49 -0.71
C ALA A 160 -8.17 3.45 -1.61
N LEU A 161 -8.16 3.67 -2.93
CA LEU A 161 -7.48 2.79 -3.87
C LEU A 161 -5.98 2.75 -3.62
N GLY A 162 -5.34 3.91 -3.40
CA GLY A 162 -3.92 3.99 -3.05
C GLY A 162 -3.60 3.29 -1.73
N SER A 163 -4.47 3.43 -0.72
CA SER A 163 -4.34 2.75 0.58
C SER A 163 -4.51 1.23 0.44
N ALA A 164 -5.44 0.77 -0.40
CA ALA A 164 -5.60 -0.65 -0.71
C ALA A 164 -4.35 -1.24 -1.37
N ILE A 165 -3.79 -0.54 -2.37
CA ILE A 165 -2.54 -0.95 -3.05
C ILE A 165 -1.37 -0.97 -2.06
N ALA A 166 -1.27 0.01 -1.15
CA ALA A 166 -0.24 0.02 -0.11
C ALA A 166 -0.41 -1.18 0.84
N GLY A 167 -1.63 -1.46 1.30
CA GLY A 167 -1.94 -2.63 2.13
C GLY A 167 -1.60 -3.94 1.43
N PHE A 168 -1.94 -4.08 0.14
CA PHE A 168 -1.57 -5.23 -0.69
C PHE A 168 -0.05 -5.43 -0.74
N GLY A 169 0.72 -4.34 -0.98
CA GLY A 169 2.18 -4.38 -0.96
C GLY A 169 2.74 -4.79 0.40
N GLY A 170 2.16 -4.28 1.49
CA GLY A 170 2.52 -4.65 2.86
C GLY A 170 2.35 -6.14 3.15
N VAL A 171 1.26 -6.77 2.68
CA VAL A 171 1.06 -8.23 2.81
C VAL A 171 2.13 -9.02 2.08
N LEU A 172 2.46 -8.64 0.84
CA LEU A 172 3.52 -9.30 0.09
C LEU A 172 4.88 -9.14 0.78
N GLN A 173 5.19 -7.95 1.28
CA GLN A 173 6.44 -7.66 1.98
C GLN A 173 6.61 -8.54 3.23
N VAL A 174 5.62 -8.62 4.11
CA VAL A 174 5.74 -9.44 5.33
C VAL A 174 5.74 -10.93 5.04
N SER A 175 5.07 -11.38 3.98
CA SER A 175 5.13 -12.78 3.55
C SER A 175 6.49 -13.15 2.95
N PHE A 176 7.17 -12.19 2.34
CA PHE A 176 8.56 -12.35 1.87
C PHE A 176 9.54 -12.41 3.04
N LEU A 177 9.49 -11.40 3.91
CA LEU A 177 10.38 -11.28 5.08
C LEU A 177 10.07 -12.32 6.15
N ARG A 178 8.84 -12.87 6.17
CA ARG A 178 8.28 -13.77 7.19
C ARG A 178 8.23 -13.15 8.59
N VAL A 179 8.31 -11.82 8.63
CA VAL A 179 8.28 -11.00 9.84
C VAL A 179 7.46 -9.75 9.57
N ALA A 180 6.60 -9.37 10.52
CA ALA A 180 5.93 -8.08 10.55
C ALA A 180 6.37 -7.36 11.81
N ALA A 181 7.29 -6.41 11.68
CA ALA A 181 7.78 -5.59 12.78
C ALA A 181 7.39 -4.12 12.58
N PRO A 182 7.07 -3.37 13.66
CA PRO A 182 6.72 -1.95 13.55
C PRO A 182 7.83 -1.13 12.88
N ALA A 183 9.09 -1.50 13.11
CA ALA A 183 10.26 -0.86 12.53
C ALA A 183 10.26 -0.84 10.99
N THR A 184 9.61 -1.79 10.34
CA THR A 184 9.49 -1.86 8.87
C THR A 184 8.53 -0.81 8.30
N PHE A 185 7.60 -0.30 9.11
CA PHE A 185 6.53 0.64 8.68
C PHE A 185 6.66 1.99 9.37
N ASN A 186 7.88 2.47 9.54
CA ASN A 186 8.17 3.72 10.21
C ASN A 186 8.10 4.94 9.27
N LEU A 187 8.29 6.14 9.85
CA LEU A 187 8.28 7.39 9.09
C LEU A 187 9.45 7.51 8.12
N ALA A 188 10.63 6.98 8.46
CA ALA A 188 11.80 7.04 7.59
C ALA A 188 11.54 6.29 6.27
N GLU A 189 10.92 5.12 6.33
CA GLU A 189 10.49 4.37 5.14
C GLU A 189 9.45 5.13 4.31
N SER A 190 8.53 5.86 4.95
CA SER A 190 7.59 6.74 4.23
C SER A 190 8.30 7.85 3.48
N ILE A 191 9.35 8.42 4.06
CA ILE A 191 10.18 9.45 3.42
C ILE A 191 11.01 8.85 2.28
N ASN A 192 11.62 7.68 2.47
CA ASN A 192 12.35 6.98 1.43
C ASN A 192 11.47 6.70 0.20
N ASN A 193 10.27 6.17 0.42
CA ASN A 193 9.31 5.94 -0.66
C ASN A 193 8.89 7.24 -1.36
N LEU A 194 8.75 8.35 -0.62
CA LEU A 194 8.47 9.66 -1.20
C LEU A 194 9.63 10.12 -2.08
N LEU A 195 10.88 9.96 -1.62
CA LEU A 195 12.08 10.30 -2.41
C LEU A 195 12.16 9.47 -3.69
N ILE A 196 11.90 8.17 -3.62
CA ILE A 196 11.83 7.29 -4.80
C ILE A 196 10.84 7.81 -5.84
N VAL A 197 9.64 8.23 -5.40
CA VAL A 197 8.59 8.77 -6.29
C VAL A 197 9.01 10.12 -6.88
N ILE A 198 9.64 11.00 -6.10
CA ILE A 198 10.08 12.32 -6.55
C ILE A 198 11.21 12.16 -7.57
N VAL A 199 12.23 11.36 -7.27
CA VAL A 199 13.38 11.11 -8.15
C VAL A 199 12.95 10.41 -9.44
N GLY A 200 12.04 9.44 -9.35
CA GLY A 200 11.49 8.74 -10.50
C GLY A 200 10.55 9.60 -11.37
N GLY A 201 10.03 10.70 -10.81
CA GLY A 201 9.08 11.60 -11.47
C GLY A 201 7.63 11.36 -11.10
N ALA A 202 7.13 12.15 -10.14
CA ALA A 202 5.76 12.08 -9.61
C ALA A 202 4.66 12.36 -10.64
N GLY A 203 5.00 12.91 -11.81
CA GLY A 203 4.05 13.23 -12.89
C GLY A 203 3.81 12.09 -13.88
N SER A 204 4.55 10.99 -13.80
CA SER A 204 4.44 9.87 -14.73
C SER A 204 4.07 8.57 -14.03
N LEU A 205 3.30 7.72 -14.71
CA LEU A 205 2.91 6.41 -14.17
C LEU A 205 4.11 5.47 -14.01
N ALA A 206 5.12 5.59 -14.88
CA ALA A 206 6.33 4.79 -14.86
C ALA A 206 7.41 5.34 -13.89
N GLY A 207 7.26 6.59 -13.45
CA GLY A 207 8.23 7.28 -12.59
C GLY A 207 8.60 6.50 -11.35
N PRO A 208 7.64 6.13 -10.50
CA PRO A 208 7.94 5.38 -9.27
C PRO A 208 8.64 4.04 -9.53
N ALA A 209 8.33 3.36 -10.64
CA ALA A 209 9.00 2.11 -11.02
C ALA A 209 10.46 2.34 -11.43
N LEU A 210 10.73 3.39 -12.21
CA LEU A 210 12.09 3.78 -12.57
C LEU A 210 12.87 4.29 -11.35
N GLY A 211 12.22 5.08 -10.50
CA GLY A 211 12.81 5.57 -9.25
C GLY A 211 13.21 4.41 -8.30
N SER A 212 12.36 3.40 -8.16
CA SER A 212 12.68 2.24 -7.32
C SER A 212 13.85 1.43 -7.90
N LEU A 213 13.91 1.27 -9.21
CA LEU A 213 15.00 0.57 -9.89
C LEU A 213 16.35 1.31 -9.71
N LEU A 214 16.35 2.63 -9.76
CA LEU A 214 17.54 3.43 -9.51
C LEU A 214 17.94 3.43 -8.03
N PHE A 215 16.97 3.62 -7.12
CA PHE A 215 17.25 3.83 -5.69
C PHE A 215 17.63 2.54 -4.97
N ILE A 216 17.09 1.40 -5.41
CA ILE A 216 17.36 0.07 -4.82
C ILE A 216 18.42 -0.66 -5.65
N GLY A 217 18.35 -0.60 -6.97
CA GLY A 217 19.24 -1.36 -7.84
C GLY A 217 20.67 -0.78 -7.93
N LEU A 218 20.83 0.55 -7.87
CA LEU A 218 22.16 1.18 -8.01
C LEU A 218 23.09 0.87 -6.82
N PRO A 219 22.67 0.98 -5.55
CA PRO A 219 23.52 0.59 -4.42
C PRO A 219 23.91 -0.89 -4.47
N GLU A 220 22.98 -1.79 -4.77
CA GLU A 220 23.21 -3.23 -4.88
C GLU A 220 24.23 -3.61 -5.97
N TYR A 221 24.32 -2.78 -7.03
CA TYR A 221 25.29 -3.00 -8.11
C TYR A 221 26.67 -2.41 -7.83
N LEU A 222 26.76 -1.47 -6.86
CA LEU A 222 28.02 -0.79 -6.51
C LEU A 222 28.75 -1.44 -5.32
N ASP A 223 28.08 -2.32 -4.56
CA ASP A 223 28.64 -3.15 -3.49
C ASP A 223 29.13 -4.51 -4.05
#